data_116cfbce0850c66ca8e9c33a114fe0df
#
_entry.id   116cfbce0850c66ca8e9c33a114fe0df
#
_cell.length_a   1.000
_cell.length_b   1.000
_cell.length_c   1.000
_cell.angle_alpha   90.00
_cell.angle_beta   90.00
_cell.angle_gamma   90.00
#
_symmetry.space_group_name_H-M   'P 1'
#
loop_
_entity.id
_entity.type
_entity.pdbx_description
1 polymer ?
#
loop_
_entity_poly.entity_id
_entity_poly.type
_entity_poly.pdbx_seq_one_letter_code
_entity_poly.pdbx_strand_id
1 'polypeptide(L)' 'QIIEVYDPPGVRLPVVHADFYRLDHPDEVEQLGLDDYRLGAALLAEWPDHAGGFAHEPACLSIRIENAEKGRQAIVE' A
#
# COMPACT_ATOMS: atom_id res chain seq x y z
N GLN A 1 10.26 -6.66 6.66
CA GLN A 1 9.93 -5.32 7.14
C GLN A 1 8.60 -4.86 6.55
N ILE A 2 7.76 -4.24 7.35
CA ILE A 2 6.40 -3.86 6.92
C ILE A 2 6.44 -2.69 5.95
N ILE A 3 7.29 -1.69 6.18
CA ILE A 3 7.37 -0.50 5.33
C ILE A 3 8.74 -0.42 4.68
N GLU A 4 8.75 -0.20 3.36
CA GLU A 4 9.98 0.03 2.61
C GLU A 4 9.81 1.27 1.73
N VAL A 5 10.87 2.06 1.61
CA VAL A 5 10.86 3.27 0.80
C VAL A 5 11.77 3.08 -0.41
N TYR A 6 11.25 3.43 -1.59
CA TYR A 6 11.98 3.37 -2.85
C TYR A 6 12.07 4.79 -3.41
N ASP A 7 13.27 5.35 -3.42
CA ASP A 7 13.51 6.72 -3.88
C ASP A 7 14.81 6.79 -4.68
N PRO A 8 14.93 5.98 -5.77
CA PRO A 8 16.15 6.02 -6.57
C PRO A 8 16.26 7.30 -7.39
N PRO A 9 17.47 7.67 -7.81
CA PRO A 9 17.64 8.85 -8.68
C PRO A 9 16.84 8.70 -9.98
N GLY A 10 16.24 9.80 -10.42
CA GLY A 10 15.51 9.83 -11.69
C GLY A 10 14.04 9.49 -11.60
N VAL A 11 13.53 9.08 -10.45
CA VAL A 11 12.08 8.88 -10.29
C VAL A 11 11.40 10.20 -9.97
N ARG A 12 10.17 10.36 -10.46
CA ARG A 12 9.41 11.59 -10.26
C ARG A 12 8.96 11.78 -8.82
N LEU A 13 8.64 10.69 -8.14
CA LEU A 13 8.31 10.74 -6.73
C LEU A 13 8.65 9.40 -6.08
N PRO A 14 8.96 9.42 -4.78
CA PRO A 14 9.25 8.18 -4.06
C PRO A 14 8.01 7.28 -3.98
N VAL A 15 8.25 5.99 -3.79
CA VAL A 15 7.20 5.01 -3.52
C VAL A 15 7.42 4.43 -2.13
N VAL A 16 6.38 4.43 -1.32
CA VAL A 16 6.37 3.74 -0.04
C VAL A 16 5.57 2.46 -0.23
N HIS A 17 6.23 1.33 -0.04
CA HIS A 17 5.59 0.02 -0.11
C HIS A 17 5.32 -0.47 1.31
N ALA A 18 4.06 -0.69 1.64
CA ALA A 18 3.66 -1.15 2.96
C ALA A 18 2.83 -2.41 2.82
N ASP A 19 3.22 -3.45 3.57
CA ASP A 19 2.49 -4.72 3.61
C ASP A 19 1.87 -4.85 5.01
N PHE A 20 0.55 -4.80 5.06
CA PHE A 20 -0.20 -4.82 6.31
C PHE A 20 -0.73 -6.20 6.70
N TYR A 21 -0.26 -7.25 6.03
CA TYR A 21 -0.80 -8.59 6.25
C TYR A 21 -0.76 -9.01 7.72
N ARG A 22 0.30 -8.66 8.43
CA ARG A 22 0.52 -9.10 9.81
C ARG A 22 -0.02 -8.16 10.87
N LEU A 23 -0.68 -7.08 10.47
CA LEU A 23 -1.33 -6.21 11.46
C LEU A 23 -2.53 -6.92 12.06
N ASP A 24 -2.60 -6.94 13.38
CA ASP A 24 -3.74 -7.50 14.10
C ASP A 24 -4.85 -6.48 14.28
N HIS A 25 -4.51 -5.19 14.25
CA HIS A 25 -5.46 -4.13 14.49
C HIS A 25 -5.10 -2.89 13.68
N PRO A 26 -6.10 -2.20 13.07
CA PRO A 26 -5.81 -1.01 12.24
C PRO A 26 -5.08 0.11 12.99
N ASP A 27 -5.28 0.24 14.28
CA ASP A 27 -4.64 1.29 15.08
C ASP A 27 -3.11 1.16 15.11
N GLU A 28 -2.57 -0.01 14.81
CA GLU A 28 -1.12 -0.21 14.77
C GLU A 28 -0.45 0.61 13.68
N VAL A 29 -1.20 1.05 12.67
CA VAL A 29 -0.65 1.88 11.58
C VAL A 29 -0.08 3.18 12.11
N GLU A 30 -0.74 3.80 13.08
CA GLU A 30 -0.24 5.05 13.67
C GLU A 30 1.11 4.84 14.36
N GLN A 31 1.30 3.69 14.98
CA GLN A 31 2.55 3.36 15.66
C GLN A 31 3.70 3.16 14.67
N LEU A 32 3.38 2.78 13.44
CA LEU A 32 4.38 2.62 12.39
C LEU A 32 4.85 3.94 11.80
N GLY A 33 4.11 5.03 12.01
CA GLY A 33 4.44 6.34 11.47
C GLY A 33 4.16 6.45 9.97
N LEU A 34 3.19 5.72 9.46
CA LEU A 34 2.91 5.67 8.03
C LEU A 34 2.66 7.05 7.43
N ASP A 35 1.94 7.92 8.15
CA ASP A 35 1.63 9.24 7.62
C ASP A 35 2.87 10.05 7.29
N ASP A 36 3.91 9.95 8.11
CA ASP A 36 5.17 10.64 7.83
C ASP A 36 5.88 10.06 6.61
N TYR A 37 5.86 8.74 6.47
CA TYR A 37 6.45 8.08 5.30
C TYR A 37 5.78 8.49 4.01
N ARG A 38 4.46 8.71 4.02
CA ARG A 38 3.68 8.99 2.81
C ARG A 38 3.84 10.41 2.28
N LEU A 39 4.36 11.33 3.06
CA LEU A 39 4.46 12.72 2.64
C LEU A 39 5.28 12.85 1.35
N GLY A 40 4.65 13.37 0.30
CA GLY A 40 5.30 13.55 -0.97
C GLY A 40 5.60 12.27 -1.74
N ALA A 41 4.98 11.15 -1.39
CA ALA A 41 5.24 9.85 -1.98
C ALA A 41 3.95 9.18 -2.44
N ALA A 42 4.10 8.21 -3.33
CA ALA A 42 3.00 7.29 -3.66
C ALA A 42 3.01 6.13 -2.67
N LEU A 43 1.85 5.72 -2.20
CA LEU A 43 1.72 4.57 -1.32
C LEU A 43 1.24 3.36 -2.11
N LEU A 44 2.00 2.27 -2.01
CA LEU A 44 1.59 0.96 -2.53
C LEU A 44 1.29 0.09 -1.31
N ALA A 45 0.01 -0.17 -1.06
CA ALA A 45 -0.43 -0.89 0.12
C ALA A 45 -0.91 -2.29 -0.24
N GLU A 46 -0.39 -3.30 0.45
CA GLU A 46 -0.88 -4.67 0.37
C GLU A 46 -1.68 -4.99 1.63
N TRP A 47 -2.77 -5.72 1.46
CA TRP A 47 -3.71 -6.03 2.53
C TRP A 47 -4.21 -4.76 3.21
N PRO A 48 -4.72 -3.81 2.41
CA PRO A 48 -5.07 -2.48 2.94
C PRO A 48 -6.14 -2.52 4.03
N ASP A 49 -7.03 -3.49 3.98
CA ASP A 49 -8.13 -3.57 4.96
C ASP A 49 -7.61 -3.84 6.37
N HIS A 50 -6.45 -4.49 6.50
CA HIS A 50 -5.85 -4.70 7.81
C HIS A 50 -5.42 -3.38 8.47
N ALA A 51 -5.24 -2.34 7.66
CA ALA A 51 -4.89 -1.00 8.13
C ALA A 51 -6.10 -0.05 8.10
N GLY A 52 -7.31 -0.58 7.96
CA GLY A 52 -8.53 0.23 7.92
C GLY A 52 -8.97 0.63 6.52
N GLY A 53 -8.20 0.29 5.48
CA GLY A 53 -8.52 0.61 4.10
C GLY A 53 -8.14 2.03 3.69
N PHE A 54 -8.04 2.25 2.38
CA PHE A 54 -7.65 3.54 1.81
C PHE A 54 -8.60 4.00 0.70
N ALA A 55 -9.66 3.23 0.43
CA ALA A 55 -10.55 3.51 -0.68
C ALA A 55 -11.28 4.85 -0.54
N HIS A 56 -11.36 5.39 0.67
CA HIS A 56 -11.97 6.68 0.93
C HIS A 56 -11.10 7.86 0.48
N GLU A 57 -9.84 7.61 0.17
CA GLU A 57 -8.92 8.68 -0.23
C GLU A 57 -9.16 9.06 -1.70
N PRO A 58 -9.03 10.36 -2.05
CA PRO A 58 -9.45 10.84 -3.36
C PRO A 58 -8.61 10.32 -4.53
N ALA A 59 -7.37 9.95 -4.30
CA ALA A 59 -6.48 9.49 -5.37
C ALA A 59 -6.08 8.03 -5.15
N CYS A 60 -7.07 7.17 -4.88
CA CYS A 60 -6.83 5.77 -4.60
C CYS A 60 -7.23 4.90 -5.79
N LEU A 61 -6.33 3.99 -6.17
CA LEU A 61 -6.61 2.95 -7.16
C LEU A 61 -6.63 1.61 -6.43
N SER A 62 -7.75 0.90 -6.51
CA SER A 62 -7.86 -0.43 -5.90
C SER A 62 -7.63 -1.49 -6.96
N ILE A 63 -6.74 -2.44 -6.63
CA ILE A 63 -6.40 -3.54 -7.52
C ILE A 63 -6.62 -4.84 -6.78
N ARG A 64 -7.43 -5.73 -7.37
CA ARG A 64 -7.64 -7.07 -6.84
C ARG A 64 -6.88 -8.06 -7.69
N ILE A 65 -6.08 -8.91 -7.06
CA ILE A 65 -5.30 -9.92 -7.76
C ILE A 65 -5.94 -11.29 -7.49
N GLU A 66 -6.26 -11.99 -8.56
CA GLU A 66 -6.92 -13.29 -8.50
C GLU A 66 -6.11 -14.34 -9.24
N ASN A 67 -6.27 -15.57 -8.82
CA ASN A 67 -5.73 -16.69 -9.60
C ASN A 67 -6.49 -16.84 -10.88
N ALA A 68 -5.77 -17.08 -11.97
CA ALA A 68 -6.34 -17.39 -13.26
C ALA A 68 -5.92 -18.79 -13.68
N GLU A 69 -6.46 -19.28 -14.80
CA GLU A 69 -6.13 -20.60 -15.28
C GLU A 69 -4.62 -20.77 -15.49
N LYS A 70 -3.97 -19.71 -15.99
CA LYS A 70 -2.51 -19.68 -16.11
C LYS A 70 -2.01 -18.39 -15.47
N GLY A 71 -1.37 -18.53 -14.30
CA GLY A 71 -0.86 -17.37 -13.58
C GLY A 71 -1.94 -16.64 -12.81
N ARG A 72 -1.92 -15.33 -12.86
CA ARG A 72 -2.83 -14.47 -12.11
C ARG A 72 -3.33 -13.33 -12.98
N GLN A 73 -4.44 -12.72 -12.57
CA GLN A 73 -4.97 -11.54 -13.24
C GLN A 73 -5.21 -10.43 -12.21
N ALA A 74 -5.06 -9.21 -12.68
CA ALA A 74 -5.30 -8.02 -11.86
C ALA A 74 -6.58 -7.34 -12.36
N ILE A 75 -7.45 -6.98 -11.43
CA ILE A 75 -8.70 -6.30 -11.73
C ILE A 75 -8.67 -4.95 -11.06
N VAL A 76 -8.83 -3.89 -11.84
CA VAL A 76 -8.88 -2.53 -11.33
C VAL A 76 -10.33 -2.18 -11.01
N GLU A 77 -10.53 -1.68 -9.82
CA GLU A 77 -11.88 -1.34 -9.34
C GLU A 77 -12.04 0.14 -9.13
#